data_32d75916e24b012478671b00bc633b84
#
_entry.id   32d75916e24b012478671b00bc633b84
#
_cell.length_a   1.000
_cell.length_b   1.000
_cell.length_c   1.000
_cell.angle_alpha   90.00
_cell.angle_beta   90.00
_cell.angle_gamma   90.00
#
_symmetry.space_group_name_H-M   'P 1'
#
loop_
_entity.id
_entity.type
_entity.pdbx_description
1 polymer ?
#
loop_
_entity_poly.entity_id
_entity_poly.type
_entity_poly.pdbx_seq_one_letter_code
_entity_poly.pdbx_strand_id
1 'polypeptide(L)'
;MSLSKPTRRAVLKGGVATAAALAAPALLSSAARAQTSQITVSDVGGAIAPALRKAFYDPFEAETGIKVVSVAQEPNPVTQIKLLVDTESYIWDISMTTPDHVKQLMAGPDYTTPLELDVDLDVYVPGTVMPNWLGFSVFSINMALNTAQLPGAKPQSWADYWDVENFPGRRGLYRSPWGTLEMALLADGVAPADLYPLDVDRAFAKLDEIREHVAVWWTAGAQNTQILQSGEVDMTDTWSARAYAALEAGAPVEMVWDGLYSVDGWSIHKGTPRMDAAQEFVRFCARPEQQAIYSQNVANGPSAMKAYDFISAERAKVLPTAPENVKGLYLMDSDYWGANYDPLAERFNEWLLMG
;
A
#
# COMPACT_ATOMS: atom_id res chain seq x y z
N MET A 1 38.79 73.76 -35.84
CA MET A 1 37.95 74.37 -34.80
C MET A 1 37.60 73.29 -33.78
N SER A 2 38.24 73.34 -32.66
CA SER A 2 38.17 72.32 -31.60
C SER A 2 37.05 72.68 -30.64
N LEU A 3 36.22 71.74 -30.27
CA LEU A 3 35.29 71.89 -29.18
C LEU A 3 35.69 70.92 -28.04
N SER A 4 36.14 71.51 -26.97
CA SER A 4 36.59 70.88 -25.73
C SER A 4 35.38 70.39 -24.89
N LYS A 5 35.53 69.20 -24.30
CA LYS A 5 34.60 68.64 -23.30
C LYS A 5 34.86 69.31 -21.92
N PRO A 6 33.82 69.59 -21.12
CA PRO A 6 34.02 70.00 -19.74
C PRO A 6 34.15 68.82 -18.79
N THR A 7 35.13 69.00 -17.86
CA THR A 7 35.47 68.03 -16.82
C THR A 7 34.54 68.07 -15.63
N ARG A 8 34.44 66.87 -14.99
CA ARG A 8 33.81 66.65 -13.67
C ARG A 8 34.54 67.39 -12.57
N ARG A 9 34.02 68.49 -12.07
CA ARG A 9 34.27 69.07 -10.74
C ARG A 9 33.71 70.49 -10.68
N ALA A 10 32.50 70.55 -10.12
CA ALA A 10 31.97 71.69 -9.37
C ALA A 10 30.45 71.57 -9.33
N VAL A 11 29.94 71.09 -8.24
CA VAL A 11 28.84 71.71 -7.49
C VAL A 11 28.75 71.00 -6.13
N LEU A 12 29.50 71.48 -5.21
CA LEU A 12 29.24 71.36 -3.78
C LEU A 12 29.01 72.79 -3.29
N LYS A 13 27.76 73.04 -2.89
CA LYS A 13 27.42 73.90 -1.74
C LYS A 13 25.95 74.37 -1.81
N GLY A 14 25.22 74.01 -0.76
CA GLY A 14 24.13 74.81 -0.28
C GLY A 14 22.74 74.21 -0.43
N GLY A 15 22.18 73.78 0.70
CA GLY A 15 20.76 73.49 0.81
C GLY A 15 20.46 72.72 2.08
N VAL A 16 20.17 73.42 3.11
CA VAL A 16 19.82 72.99 4.48
C VAL A 16 18.60 72.12 4.52
N ALA A 17 18.66 71.11 5.38
CA ALA A 17 17.72 70.10 5.79
C ALA A 17 16.29 70.53 6.02
N THR A 18 15.38 69.63 5.62
CA THR A 18 14.12 69.41 6.35
C THR A 18 13.93 67.91 6.48
N ALA A 19 14.09 67.39 7.70
CA ALA A 19 13.83 66.01 8.05
C ALA A 19 12.34 65.79 8.08
N ALA A 20 11.81 65.14 7.03
CA ALA A 20 10.49 64.52 7.08
C ALA A 20 10.74 63.02 7.34
N ALA A 21 10.51 62.57 8.59
CA ALA A 21 10.42 61.19 8.95
C ALA A 21 9.21 60.53 8.25
N LEU A 22 9.46 59.95 7.10
CA LEU A 22 8.55 58.97 6.50
C LEU A 22 8.71 57.68 7.27
N ALA A 23 7.73 57.38 8.16
CA ALA A 23 7.52 56.07 8.71
C ALA A 23 7.31 55.11 7.54
N ALA A 24 8.32 54.37 7.13
CA ALA A 24 8.15 53.22 6.26
C ALA A 24 7.37 52.20 7.06
N PRO A 25 6.21 51.70 6.55
CA PRO A 25 5.64 50.53 7.16
C PRO A 25 6.69 49.41 7.07
N ALA A 26 7.08 48.85 8.22
CA ALA A 26 7.83 47.62 8.27
C ALA A 26 6.98 46.60 7.55
N LEU A 27 7.30 46.35 6.30
CA LEU A 27 6.91 45.11 5.61
C LEU A 27 7.60 43.99 6.40
N LEU A 28 6.89 43.45 7.38
CA LEU A 28 7.11 42.12 7.86
C LEU A 28 6.96 41.24 6.62
N SER A 29 8.08 41.00 5.92
CA SER A 29 8.19 39.86 5.06
C SER A 29 8.09 38.67 6.01
N SER A 30 6.85 38.19 6.26
CA SER A 30 6.66 36.79 6.53
C SER A 30 7.40 36.13 5.36
N ALA A 31 8.55 35.51 5.65
CA ALA A 31 9.13 34.58 4.71
C ALA A 31 8.00 33.62 4.38
N ALA A 32 7.37 33.82 3.24
CA ALA A 32 6.41 32.88 2.70
C ALA A 32 7.23 31.61 2.55
N ARG A 33 7.03 30.69 3.52
CA ARG A 33 7.59 29.33 3.44
C ARG A 33 7.09 28.86 2.08
N ALA A 34 8.02 28.60 1.15
CA ALA A 34 7.64 28.20 -0.19
C ALA A 34 6.74 26.96 -0.02
N GLN A 35 5.45 27.16 -0.17
CA GLN A 35 4.47 26.09 0.02
C GLN A 35 4.80 25.03 -1.03
N THR A 36 5.11 23.81 -0.59
CA THR A 36 5.37 22.69 -1.48
C THR A 36 4.18 22.54 -2.41
N SER A 37 4.39 22.70 -3.71
CA SER A 37 3.32 22.64 -4.71
C SER A 37 2.99 21.21 -5.15
N GLN A 38 3.81 20.24 -4.75
CA GLN A 38 3.70 18.85 -5.20
C GLN A 38 4.37 17.88 -4.23
N ILE A 39 3.75 16.71 -4.04
CA ILE A 39 4.36 15.51 -3.44
C ILE A 39 4.32 14.35 -4.43
N THR A 40 5.21 13.39 -4.27
CA THR A 40 5.21 12.14 -5.04
C THR A 40 4.90 10.96 -4.13
N VAL A 41 3.83 10.25 -4.47
CA VAL A 41 3.37 9.06 -3.74
C VAL A 41 3.59 7.83 -4.60
N SER A 42 4.28 6.81 -4.09
CA SER A 42 4.37 5.52 -4.77
C SER A 42 3.30 4.56 -4.25
N ASP A 43 2.66 3.87 -5.16
CA ASP A 43 1.61 2.88 -4.90
C ASP A 43 1.70 1.70 -5.87
N VAL A 44 0.96 0.61 -5.62
CA VAL A 44 1.04 -0.61 -6.45
C VAL A 44 0.29 -0.51 -7.78
N GLY A 45 -0.27 0.64 -8.11
CA GLY A 45 -0.90 0.91 -9.40
C GLY A 45 -2.07 -0.03 -9.75
N GLY A 46 -2.27 -0.24 -11.05
CA GLY A 46 -3.27 -1.18 -11.58
C GLY A 46 -4.71 -0.81 -11.21
N ALA A 47 -5.53 -1.81 -10.89
CA ALA A 47 -6.97 -1.63 -10.66
C ALA A 47 -7.31 -0.73 -9.46
N ILE A 48 -6.40 -0.56 -8.49
CA ILE A 48 -6.66 0.28 -7.32
C ILE A 48 -6.29 1.77 -7.53
N ALA A 49 -5.45 2.10 -8.53
CA ALA A 49 -4.98 3.46 -8.75
C ALA A 49 -6.13 4.49 -8.97
N PRO A 50 -7.19 4.19 -9.73
CA PRO A 50 -8.34 5.09 -9.85
C PRO A 50 -9.05 5.34 -8.51
N ALA A 51 -9.12 4.35 -7.63
CA ALA A 51 -9.74 4.48 -6.32
C ALA A 51 -8.88 5.30 -5.36
N LEU A 52 -7.55 5.10 -5.36
CA LEU A 52 -6.61 5.94 -4.61
C LEU A 52 -6.73 7.41 -5.03
N ARG A 53 -6.78 7.66 -6.34
CA ARG A 53 -6.97 9.01 -6.87
C ARG A 53 -8.28 9.63 -6.40
N LYS A 54 -9.39 8.90 -6.54
CA LYS A 54 -10.72 9.35 -6.16
C LYS A 54 -10.87 9.59 -4.65
N ALA A 55 -10.26 8.74 -3.83
CA ALA A 55 -10.38 8.79 -2.39
C ALA A 55 -9.42 9.78 -1.73
N PHE A 56 -8.19 9.85 -2.22
CA PHE A 56 -7.12 10.56 -1.53
C PHE A 56 -6.49 11.66 -2.38
N TYR A 57 -6.08 11.41 -3.63
CA TYR A 57 -5.23 12.33 -4.37
C TYR A 57 -5.99 13.55 -4.86
N ASP A 58 -7.07 13.37 -5.63
CA ASP A 58 -7.84 14.46 -6.20
C ASP A 58 -8.53 15.33 -5.12
N PRO A 59 -9.15 14.74 -4.05
CA PRO A 59 -9.72 15.55 -2.97
C PRO A 59 -8.67 16.31 -2.16
N PHE A 60 -7.48 15.71 -1.92
CA PHE A 60 -6.38 16.40 -1.26
C PHE A 60 -5.85 17.57 -2.09
N GLU A 61 -5.66 17.38 -3.40
CA GLU A 61 -5.27 18.46 -4.31
C GLU A 61 -6.32 19.60 -4.31
N ALA A 62 -7.60 19.25 -4.30
CA ALA A 62 -8.68 20.23 -4.29
C ALA A 62 -8.75 21.03 -2.99
N GLU A 63 -8.46 20.43 -1.85
CA GLU A 63 -8.51 21.07 -0.53
C GLU A 63 -7.27 21.92 -0.26
N THR A 64 -6.07 21.43 -0.62
CA THR A 64 -4.79 22.03 -0.21
C THR A 64 -4.09 22.81 -1.31
N GLY A 65 -4.40 22.53 -2.57
CA GLY A 65 -3.65 23.01 -3.73
C GLY A 65 -2.30 22.29 -3.95
N ILE A 66 -1.98 21.28 -3.15
CA ILE A 66 -0.76 20.46 -3.28
C ILE A 66 -1.03 19.32 -4.26
N LYS A 67 -0.32 19.30 -5.38
CA LYS A 67 -0.46 18.26 -6.39
C LYS A 67 0.09 16.93 -5.90
N VAL A 68 -0.62 15.84 -6.15
CA VAL A 68 -0.15 14.46 -5.89
C VAL A 68 0.25 13.78 -7.19
N VAL A 69 1.53 13.48 -7.34
CA VAL A 69 2.05 12.66 -8.44
C VAL A 69 2.13 11.21 -7.97
N SER A 70 1.32 10.35 -8.56
CA SER A 70 1.35 8.90 -8.27
C SER A 70 2.33 8.21 -9.21
N VAL A 71 3.13 7.30 -8.67
CA VAL A 71 4.11 6.46 -9.37
C VAL A 71 3.90 5.01 -8.96
N ALA A 72 3.89 4.11 -9.93
CA ALA A 72 3.78 2.68 -9.64
C ALA A 72 5.07 2.14 -9.00
N GLN A 73 4.92 1.27 -8.01
CA GLN A 73 6.01 0.57 -7.33
C GLN A 73 5.80 -0.95 -7.41
N GLU A 74 6.88 -1.70 -7.14
CA GLU A 74 6.79 -3.14 -6.93
C GLU A 74 6.04 -3.45 -5.61
N PRO A 75 5.47 -4.66 -5.47
CA PRO A 75 4.76 -5.06 -4.25
C PRO A 75 5.60 -4.95 -2.98
N ASN A 76 6.90 -5.22 -3.04
CA ASN A 76 7.83 -4.97 -1.93
C ASN A 76 8.77 -3.80 -2.28
N PRO A 77 8.50 -2.57 -1.80
CA PRO A 77 9.30 -1.39 -2.13
C PRO A 77 10.49 -1.15 -1.18
N VAL A 78 10.72 -2.00 -0.18
CA VAL A 78 11.67 -1.76 0.93
C VAL A 78 13.07 -1.41 0.45
N THR A 79 13.63 -2.21 -0.48
CA THR A 79 14.99 -1.96 -1.02
C THR A 79 15.07 -0.61 -1.74
N GLN A 80 14.04 -0.25 -2.50
CA GLN A 80 13.98 1.03 -3.20
C GLN A 80 13.88 2.19 -2.23
N ILE A 81 13.05 2.08 -1.18
CA ILE A 81 12.92 3.12 -0.15
C ILE A 81 14.25 3.33 0.58
N LYS A 82 14.93 2.25 0.99
CA LYS A 82 16.26 2.33 1.59
C LYS A 82 17.25 3.08 0.69
N LEU A 83 17.27 2.73 -0.60
CA LEU A 83 18.17 3.39 -1.58
C LEU A 83 17.86 4.89 -1.71
N LEU A 84 16.58 5.27 -1.79
CA LEU A 84 16.17 6.68 -1.90
C LEU A 84 16.63 7.52 -0.70
N VAL A 85 16.51 6.98 0.50
CA VAL A 85 16.90 7.65 1.73
C VAL A 85 18.44 7.71 1.86
N ASP A 86 19.14 6.58 1.61
CA ASP A 86 20.60 6.52 1.70
C ASP A 86 21.32 7.44 0.70
N THR A 87 20.73 7.63 -0.48
CA THR A 87 21.28 8.49 -1.54
C THR A 87 20.70 9.91 -1.52
N GLU A 88 19.78 10.22 -0.59
CA GLU A 88 19.03 11.49 -0.55
C GLU A 88 18.35 11.84 -1.88
N SER A 89 17.96 10.83 -2.65
CA SER A 89 17.37 10.97 -3.99
C SER A 89 15.85 10.75 -3.94
N TYR A 90 15.13 11.73 -3.40
CA TYR A 90 13.69 11.64 -3.14
C TYR A 90 12.84 11.79 -4.40
N ILE A 91 12.83 10.74 -5.26
CA ILE A 91 11.86 10.61 -6.35
C ILE A 91 10.47 10.23 -5.84
N TRP A 92 10.38 9.66 -4.64
CA TRP A 92 9.16 9.45 -3.86
C TRP A 92 9.29 10.13 -2.50
N ASP A 93 8.20 10.63 -1.96
CA ASP A 93 8.10 11.22 -0.62
C ASP A 93 7.41 10.28 0.36
N ILE A 94 6.41 9.57 -0.16
CA ILE A 94 5.52 8.66 0.56
C ILE A 94 5.42 7.38 -0.25
N SER A 95 5.38 6.25 0.43
CA SER A 95 5.11 4.95 -0.21
C SER A 95 3.94 4.24 0.46
N MET A 96 3.17 3.55 -0.37
CA MET A 96 2.23 2.55 0.11
C MET A 96 3.00 1.32 0.58
N THR A 97 2.81 0.94 1.83
CA THR A 97 3.55 -0.13 2.51
C THR A 97 2.62 -0.97 3.35
N THR A 98 3.03 -2.19 3.67
CA THR A 98 2.38 -3.07 4.65
C THR A 98 3.10 -2.99 5.99
N PRO A 99 2.54 -3.50 7.11
CA PRO A 99 3.17 -3.46 8.42
C PRO A 99 4.56 -4.12 8.46
N ASP A 100 4.75 -5.23 7.74
CA ASP A 100 6.02 -5.94 7.65
C ASP A 100 7.09 -5.14 6.87
N HIS A 101 6.71 -4.40 5.83
CA HIS A 101 7.62 -3.45 5.17
C HIS A 101 8.12 -2.38 6.13
N VAL A 102 7.22 -1.84 6.97
CA VAL A 102 7.60 -0.84 7.97
C VAL A 102 8.56 -1.42 9.00
N LYS A 103 8.32 -2.67 9.46
CA LYS A 103 9.24 -3.38 10.36
C LYS A 103 10.62 -3.54 9.73
N GLN A 104 10.71 -3.90 8.44
CA GLN A 104 11.98 -3.96 7.70
C GLN A 104 12.67 -2.60 7.56
N LEU A 105 11.89 -1.53 7.38
CA LEU A 105 12.41 -0.15 7.25
C LEU A 105 12.88 0.43 8.60
N MET A 106 12.40 -0.12 9.70
CA MET A 106 12.78 0.27 11.06
C MET A 106 13.83 -0.67 11.68
N ALA A 107 14.17 -1.79 11.04
CA ALA A 107 15.16 -2.75 11.52
C ALA A 107 16.59 -2.24 11.27
N GLY A 108 17.12 -1.44 12.20
CA GLY A 108 18.44 -0.81 12.08
C GLY A 108 18.33 0.71 11.95
N PRO A 109 18.95 1.35 10.94
CA PRO A 109 18.68 2.76 10.64
C PRO A 109 17.21 2.93 10.28
N ASP A 110 16.57 3.92 10.89
CA ASP A 110 15.17 4.21 10.57
C ASP A 110 15.08 4.94 9.22
N TYR A 111 14.35 4.35 8.27
CA TYR A 111 14.12 4.88 6.92
C TYR A 111 12.79 5.62 6.76
N THR A 112 12.00 5.65 7.82
CA THR A 112 10.69 6.28 7.85
C THR A 112 10.66 7.44 8.85
N THR A 113 9.63 8.28 8.77
CA THR A 113 9.44 9.42 9.67
C THR A 113 8.25 9.18 10.57
N PRO A 114 8.34 9.50 11.88
CA PRO A 114 7.17 9.51 12.76
C PRO A 114 6.06 10.39 12.20
N LEU A 115 4.83 9.88 12.26
CA LEU A 115 3.65 10.59 11.77
C LEU A 115 3.10 11.53 12.83
N GLU A 116 2.74 12.73 12.40
CA GLU A 116 2.07 13.74 13.23
C GLU A 116 0.55 13.59 13.10
N LEU A 117 0.01 12.48 13.64
CA LEU A 117 -1.41 12.19 13.59
C LEU A 117 -2.10 12.66 14.89
N ASP A 118 -3.16 13.43 14.72
CA ASP A 118 -4.13 13.75 15.80
C ASP A 118 -5.41 12.96 15.51
N VAL A 119 -5.34 11.64 15.78
CA VAL A 119 -6.44 10.71 15.55
C VAL A 119 -6.75 9.92 16.81
N ASP A 120 -8.02 9.63 17.02
CA ASP A 120 -8.48 8.72 18.05
C ASP A 120 -8.18 7.28 17.62
N LEU A 121 -7.16 6.67 18.22
CA LEU A 121 -6.72 5.32 17.88
C LEU A 121 -7.77 4.25 18.19
N ASP A 122 -8.70 4.50 19.12
CA ASP A 122 -9.75 3.55 19.50
C ASP A 122 -10.76 3.30 18.37
N VAL A 123 -10.80 4.18 17.35
CA VAL A 123 -11.66 4.00 16.18
C VAL A 123 -11.01 3.24 15.05
N TYR A 124 -9.75 2.86 15.20
CA TYR A 124 -9.00 2.08 14.20
C TYR A 124 -8.98 0.59 14.57
N VAL A 125 -8.90 -0.25 13.55
CA VAL A 125 -8.61 -1.68 13.74
C VAL A 125 -7.26 -1.80 14.47
N PRO A 126 -7.16 -2.58 15.56
CA PRO A 126 -5.92 -2.72 16.31
C PRO A 126 -4.73 -3.10 15.43
N GLY A 127 -3.59 -2.44 15.61
CA GLY A 127 -2.37 -2.70 14.86
C GLY A 127 -2.31 -2.03 13.48
N THR A 128 -3.34 -1.27 13.08
CA THR A 128 -3.35 -0.57 11.78
C THR A 128 -2.79 0.86 11.85
N VAL A 129 -2.35 1.32 13.01
CA VAL A 129 -1.63 2.59 13.19
C VAL A 129 -0.38 2.33 14.01
N MET A 130 0.78 2.71 13.48
CA MET A 130 2.07 2.66 14.16
C MET A 130 2.70 4.07 14.17
N PRO A 131 3.72 4.34 14.98
CA PRO A 131 4.33 5.67 15.03
C PRO A 131 4.75 6.24 13.67
N ASN A 132 5.21 5.39 12.76
CA ASN A 132 5.75 5.79 11.45
C ASN A 132 4.87 5.33 10.27
N TRP A 133 3.65 4.90 10.55
CA TRP A 133 2.79 4.31 9.52
C TRP A 133 1.31 4.43 9.84
N LEU A 134 0.52 4.78 8.83
CA LEU A 134 -0.93 4.82 8.89
C LEU A 134 -1.52 3.79 7.94
N GLY A 135 -2.11 2.71 8.46
CA GLY A 135 -2.94 1.81 7.69
C GLY A 135 -4.25 2.49 7.31
N PHE A 136 -4.68 2.28 6.06
CA PHE A 136 -5.96 2.83 5.58
C PHE A 136 -6.86 1.79 4.93
N SER A 137 -6.33 0.62 4.58
CA SER A 137 -7.02 -0.38 3.77
C SER A 137 -6.66 -1.79 4.22
N VAL A 138 -7.62 -2.53 4.74
CA VAL A 138 -7.48 -3.95 5.08
C VAL A 138 -7.82 -4.78 3.86
N PHE A 139 -6.88 -5.56 3.36
CA PHE A 139 -7.10 -6.52 2.29
C PHE A 139 -6.92 -7.96 2.79
N SER A 140 -7.52 -8.91 2.07
CA SER A 140 -7.34 -10.32 2.37
C SER A 140 -6.69 -11.07 1.22
N ILE A 141 -6.05 -12.19 1.56
CA ILE A 141 -5.54 -13.18 0.64
C ILE A 141 -6.43 -14.40 0.76
N ASN A 142 -7.22 -14.62 -0.25
CA ASN A 142 -8.26 -15.64 -0.28
C ASN A 142 -8.03 -16.62 -1.43
N MET A 143 -8.78 -17.70 -1.43
CA MET A 143 -8.96 -18.53 -2.62
C MET A 143 -10.06 -17.94 -3.51
N ALA A 144 -9.78 -17.82 -4.80
CA ALA A 144 -10.77 -17.51 -5.83
C ALA A 144 -10.99 -18.72 -6.75
N LEU A 145 -12.24 -18.99 -7.05
CA LEU A 145 -12.68 -20.13 -7.84
C LEU A 145 -13.38 -19.64 -9.11
N ASN A 146 -13.05 -20.24 -10.27
CA ASN A 146 -13.81 -20.06 -11.50
C ASN A 146 -15.02 -20.99 -11.49
N THR A 147 -16.20 -20.46 -11.21
CA THR A 147 -17.41 -21.25 -11.05
C THR A 147 -17.91 -21.88 -12.35
N ALA A 148 -17.50 -21.38 -13.52
CA ALA A 148 -17.85 -21.96 -14.82
C ALA A 148 -17.02 -23.21 -15.12
N GLN A 149 -15.81 -23.32 -14.56
CA GLN A 149 -14.89 -24.44 -14.79
C GLN A 149 -14.92 -25.49 -13.67
N LEU A 150 -15.54 -25.17 -12.55
CA LEU A 150 -15.69 -26.04 -11.39
C LEU A 150 -17.18 -26.36 -11.16
N PRO A 151 -17.81 -27.23 -12.00
CA PRO A 151 -19.25 -27.52 -11.92
C PRO A 151 -19.62 -28.47 -10.77
N GLY A 152 -18.64 -29.13 -10.14
CA GLY A 152 -18.82 -30.08 -9.05
C GLY A 152 -18.66 -29.48 -7.66
N ALA A 153 -18.16 -30.29 -6.74
CA ALA A 153 -17.73 -29.82 -5.42
C ALA A 153 -16.62 -28.79 -5.56
N LYS A 154 -16.68 -27.73 -4.76
CA LYS A 154 -15.70 -26.63 -4.78
C LYS A 154 -14.83 -26.69 -3.52
N PRO A 155 -13.53 -26.41 -3.63
CA PRO A 155 -12.65 -26.23 -2.47
C PRO A 155 -13.25 -25.19 -1.51
N GLN A 156 -13.17 -25.47 -0.22
CA GLN A 156 -13.62 -24.55 0.84
C GLN A 156 -12.52 -24.23 1.84
N SER A 157 -11.37 -24.92 1.71
CA SER A 157 -10.20 -24.76 2.57
C SER A 157 -8.92 -24.87 1.77
N TRP A 158 -7.80 -24.45 2.34
CA TRP A 158 -6.49 -24.68 1.73
C TRP A 158 -6.15 -26.17 1.62
N ALA A 159 -6.61 -27.01 2.52
CA ALA A 159 -6.48 -28.48 2.39
C ALA A 159 -7.18 -28.98 1.11
N ASP A 160 -8.39 -28.51 0.83
CA ASP A 160 -9.09 -28.83 -0.42
C ASP A 160 -8.36 -28.29 -1.65
N TYR A 161 -7.75 -27.10 -1.54
CA TYR A 161 -6.97 -26.53 -2.64
C TYR A 161 -5.75 -27.39 -2.98
N TRP A 162 -5.12 -28.06 -2.01
CA TRP A 162 -4.01 -28.99 -2.23
C TRP A 162 -4.44 -30.38 -2.68
N ASP A 163 -5.70 -30.77 -2.44
CA ASP A 163 -6.25 -32.07 -2.86
C ASP A 163 -6.57 -32.07 -4.36
N VAL A 164 -5.55 -32.37 -5.16
CA VAL A 164 -5.64 -32.37 -6.63
C VAL A 164 -6.48 -33.52 -7.19
N GLU A 165 -6.71 -34.58 -6.41
CA GLU A 165 -7.48 -35.75 -6.81
C GLU A 165 -8.97 -35.48 -6.71
N ASN A 166 -9.44 -34.89 -5.58
CA ASN A 166 -10.85 -34.61 -5.36
C ASN A 166 -11.29 -33.26 -5.95
N PHE A 167 -10.33 -32.30 -6.05
CA PHE A 167 -10.56 -30.98 -6.63
C PHE A 167 -9.60 -30.74 -7.81
N PRO A 168 -9.78 -31.43 -8.95
CA PRO A 168 -8.94 -31.26 -10.12
C PRO A 168 -9.11 -29.87 -10.73
N GLY A 169 -8.06 -29.37 -11.35
CA GLY A 169 -8.08 -28.06 -12.05
C GLY A 169 -6.72 -27.38 -12.08
N ARG A 170 -6.61 -26.36 -12.92
CA ARG A 170 -5.40 -25.53 -13.05
C ARG A 170 -5.34 -24.54 -11.90
N ARG A 171 -4.22 -24.53 -11.20
CA ARG A 171 -4.01 -23.69 -10.03
C ARG A 171 -3.11 -22.49 -10.33
N GLY A 172 -3.37 -21.37 -9.69
CA GLY A 172 -2.48 -20.23 -9.65
C GLY A 172 -2.01 -19.97 -8.21
N LEU A 173 -0.74 -19.64 -8.01
CA LEU A 173 -0.22 -19.22 -6.71
C LEU A 173 0.66 -17.98 -6.86
N TYR A 174 0.69 -17.16 -5.81
CA TYR A 174 1.56 -16.00 -5.75
C TYR A 174 3.03 -16.43 -5.68
N ARG A 175 3.83 -15.86 -6.56
CA ARG A 175 5.27 -16.13 -6.63
C ARG A 175 6.04 -15.37 -5.53
N SER A 176 5.71 -15.65 -4.29
CA SER A 176 6.35 -15.05 -3.12
C SER A 176 6.25 -16.04 -1.95
N PRO A 177 7.21 -16.08 -1.02
CA PRO A 177 7.04 -16.84 0.21
C PRO A 177 5.93 -16.25 1.09
N TRP A 178 5.72 -14.94 1.02
CA TRP A 178 4.75 -14.17 1.78
C TRP A 178 3.32 -14.57 1.41
N GLY A 179 2.57 -15.08 2.36
CA GLY A 179 1.24 -15.66 2.16
C GLY A 179 1.27 -17.12 1.69
N THR A 180 2.15 -17.47 0.74
CA THR A 180 2.20 -18.81 0.15
C THR A 180 2.71 -19.88 1.13
N LEU A 181 3.65 -19.55 2.02
CA LEU A 181 4.11 -20.47 3.06
C LEU A 181 3.04 -20.73 4.12
N GLU A 182 2.29 -19.69 4.52
CA GLU A 182 1.15 -19.84 5.43
C GLU A 182 0.07 -20.73 4.82
N MET A 183 -0.29 -20.49 3.55
CA MET A 183 -1.30 -21.30 2.86
C MET A 183 -0.88 -22.78 2.77
N ALA A 184 0.40 -23.05 2.54
CA ALA A 184 0.94 -24.41 2.56
C ALA A 184 0.81 -25.05 3.94
N LEU A 185 1.11 -24.32 5.03
CA LEU A 185 0.97 -24.83 6.39
C LEU A 185 -0.50 -25.06 6.77
N LEU A 186 -1.40 -24.14 6.40
CA LEU A 186 -2.86 -24.31 6.58
C LEU A 186 -3.33 -25.56 5.82
N ALA A 187 -2.86 -25.77 4.60
CA ALA A 187 -3.19 -26.95 3.81
C ALA A 187 -2.65 -28.26 4.44
N ASP A 188 -1.55 -28.18 5.19
CA ASP A 188 -0.98 -29.31 5.92
C ASP A 188 -1.56 -29.46 7.34
N GLY A 189 -2.65 -28.72 7.65
CA GLY A 189 -3.42 -28.86 8.87
C GLY A 189 -2.84 -28.14 10.10
N VAL A 190 -1.89 -27.20 9.91
CA VAL A 190 -1.47 -26.30 11.00
C VAL A 190 -2.62 -25.40 11.36
N ALA A 191 -2.96 -25.35 12.64
CA ALA A 191 -4.02 -24.45 13.08
C ALA A 191 -3.57 -22.98 12.95
N PRO A 192 -4.46 -22.05 12.57
CA PRO A 192 -4.09 -20.64 12.39
C PRO A 192 -3.40 -19.99 13.59
N ALA A 193 -3.77 -20.39 14.80
CA ALA A 193 -3.15 -19.90 16.03
C ALA A 193 -1.69 -20.39 16.23
N ASP A 194 -1.31 -21.44 15.51
CA ASP A 194 0.01 -22.09 15.62
C ASP A 194 0.89 -21.82 14.38
N LEU A 195 0.46 -20.93 13.49
CA LEU A 195 1.20 -20.63 12.25
C LEU A 195 2.60 -20.05 12.52
N TYR A 196 2.69 -19.14 13.50
CA TYR A 196 3.95 -18.45 13.74
C TYR A 196 4.67 -18.86 15.03
N PRO A 197 6.02 -19.01 14.99
CA PRO A 197 6.87 -18.83 13.79
C PRO A 197 6.62 -19.95 12.77
N LEU A 198 6.66 -19.61 11.47
CA LEU A 198 6.42 -20.59 10.40
C LEU A 198 7.40 -21.77 10.49
N ASP A 199 6.89 -23.00 10.41
CA ASP A 199 7.70 -24.18 10.12
C ASP A 199 8.05 -24.20 8.62
N VAL A 200 9.13 -23.51 8.29
CA VAL A 200 9.53 -23.22 6.91
C VAL A 200 9.81 -24.52 6.14
N ASP A 201 10.48 -25.51 6.77
CA ASP A 201 10.81 -26.76 6.09
C ASP A 201 9.55 -27.57 5.77
N ARG A 202 8.61 -27.61 6.68
CA ARG A 202 7.29 -28.22 6.50
C ARG A 202 6.48 -27.52 5.40
N ALA A 203 6.51 -26.18 5.35
CA ALA A 203 5.84 -25.40 4.31
C ALA A 203 6.40 -25.72 2.92
N PHE A 204 7.73 -25.78 2.74
CA PHE A 204 8.33 -26.14 1.47
C PHE A 204 8.05 -27.59 1.08
N ALA A 205 8.08 -28.55 2.02
CA ALA A 205 7.70 -29.94 1.75
C ALA A 205 6.23 -30.02 1.25
N LYS A 206 5.35 -29.21 1.81
CA LYS A 206 3.95 -29.13 1.36
C LYS A 206 3.80 -28.46 -0.01
N LEU A 207 4.63 -27.46 -0.31
CA LEU A 207 4.68 -26.83 -1.64
C LEU A 207 5.20 -27.81 -2.71
N ASP A 208 6.10 -28.71 -2.38
CA ASP A 208 6.58 -29.75 -3.31
C ASP A 208 5.44 -30.63 -3.82
N GLU A 209 4.42 -30.91 -3.00
CA GLU A 209 3.26 -31.72 -3.38
C GLU A 209 2.41 -31.07 -4.48
N ILE A 210 2.30 -29.72 -4.50
CA ILE A 210 1.41 -29.00 -5.41
C ILE A 210 2.13 -28.36 -6.59
N ARG A 211 3.46 -28.22 -6.53
CA ARG A 211 4.25 -27.45 -7.49
C ARG A 211 3.97 -27.78 -8.96
N GLU A 212 3.91 -29.08 -9.29
CA GLU A 212 3.63 -29.54 -10.67
C GLU A 212 2.17 -29.27 -11.12
N HIS A 213 1.28 -28.95 -10.19
CA HIS A 213 -0.13 -28.63 -10.44
C HIS A 213 -0.41 -27.15 -10.53
N VAL A 214 0.61 -26.29 -10.29
CA VAL A 214 0.49 -24.83 -10.41
C VAL A 214 0.77 -24.45 -11.85
N ALA A 215 -0.30 -24.06 -12.55
CA ALA A 215 -0.22 -23.64 -13.94
C ALA A 215 0.38 -22.21 -14.07
N VAL A 216 0.13 -21.34 -13.09
CA VAL A 216 0.57 -19.94 -13.10
C VAL A 216 1.13 -19.53 -11.73
N TRP A 217 2.41 -19.18 -11.70
CA TRP A 217 3.04 -18.46 -10.59
C TRP A 217 2.94 -16.95 -10.88
N TRP A 218 1.87 -16.32 -10.40
CA TRP A 218 1.64 -14.90 -10.69
C TRP A 218 2.50 -13.99 -9.81
N THR A 219 2.91 -12.82 -10.37
CA THR A 219 3.85 -11.89 -9.71
C THR A 219 3.24 -10.52 -9.41
N ALA A 220 2.12 -10.18 -10.05
CA ALA A 220 1.49 -8.87 -9.92
C ALA A 220 -0.02 -8.99 -9.84
N GLY A 221 -0.66 -8.11 -9.04
CA GLY A 221 -2.11 -8.12 -8.88
C GLY A 221 -2.89 -7.93 -10.19
N ALA A 222 -2.35 -7.18 -11.16
CA ALA A 222 -2.96 -7.04 -12.48
C ALA A 222 -2.97 -8.38 -13.24
N GLN A 223 -1.89 -9.16 -13.16
CA GLN A 223 -1.82 -10.51 -13.72
C GLN A 223 -2.83 -11.43 -13.05
N ASN A 224 -2.94 -11.38 -11.71
CA ASN A 224 -3.92 -12.18 -10.96
C ASN A 224 -5.36 -11.89 -11.42
N THR A 225 -5.76 -10.61 -11.57
CA THR A 225 -7.05 -10.24 -12.13
C THR A 225 -7.24 -10.79 -13.55
N GLN A 226 -6.20 -10.73 -14.39
CA GLN A 226 -6.26 -11.18 -15.77
C GLN A 226 -6.46 -12.70 -15.88
N ILE A 227 -5.73 -13.52 -15.11
CA ILE A 227 -5.87 -14.99 -15.14
C ILE A 227 -7.24 -15.46 -14.66
N LEU A 228 -7.86 -14.70 -13.71
CA LEU A 228 -9.23 -14.92 -13.28
C LEU A 228 -10.25 -14.58 -14.38
N GLN A 229 -10.08 -13.44 -15.06
CA GLN A 229 -10.96 -12.99 -16.15
C GLN A 229 -10.87 -13.88 -17.37
N SER A 230 -9.68 -14.32 -17.75
CA SER A 230 -9.46 -15.17 -18.93
C SER A 230 -9.84 -16.63 -18.70
N GLY A 231 -9.97 -17.07 -17.44
CA GLY A 231 -10.14 -18.46 -17.08
C GLY A 231 -8.89 -19.29 -17.37
N GLU A 232 -7.70 -18.69 -17.32
CA GLU A 232 -6.42 -19.40 -17.46
C GLU A 232 -6.18 -20.37 -16.30
N VAL A 233 -6.72 -20.06 -15.12
CA VAL A 233 -6.74 -20.92 -13.95
C VAL A 233 -8.18 -21.23 -13.52
N ASP A 234 -8.37 -22.37 -12.88
CA ASP A 234 -9.67 -22.81 -12.35
C ASP A 234 -9.83 -22.37 -10.89
N MET A 235 -8.70 -22.23 -10.18
CA MET A 235 -8.61 -21.71 -8.82
C MET A 235 -7.25 -21.04 -8.60
N THR A 236 -7.20 -20.03 -7.75
CA THR A 236 -5.96 -19.32 -7.40
C THR A 236 -6.07 -18.66 -6.03
N ASP A 237 -4.95 -18.46 -5.36
CA ASP A 237 -4.89 -17.44 -4.32
C ASP A 237 -5.04 -16.06 -4.95
N THR A 238 -5.60 -15.12 -4.22
CA THR A 238 -5.88 -13.79 -4.74
C THR A 238 -5.99 -12.76 -3.62
N TRP A 239 -5.67 -11.53 -3.92
CA TRP A 239 -6.03 -10.41 -3.06
C TRP A 239 -7.49 -10.01 -3.30
N SER A 240 -8.25 -9.75 -2.23
CA SER A 240 -9.70 -9.45 -2.28
C SER A 240 -10.08 -8.46 -3.39
N ALA A 241 -9.36 -7.35 -3.50
CA ALA A 241 -9.61 -6.34 -4.53
C ALA A 241 -9.44 -6.88 -5.97
N ARG A 242 -8.56 -7.85 -6.18
CA ARG A 242 -8.27 -8.41 -7.50
C ARG A 242 -9.36 -9.38 -7.96
N ALA A 243 -9.82 -10.23 -7.05
CA ALA A 243 -10.95 -11.12 -7.31
C ALA A 243 -12.24 -10.33 -7.59
N TYR A 244 -12.49 -9.27 -6.79
CA TYR A 244 -13.65 -8.41 -7.01
C TYR A 244 -13.58 -7.63 -8.31
N ALA A 245 -12.40 -7.14 -8.71
CA ALA A 245 -12.23 -6.49 -10.01
C ALA A 245 -12.55 -7.44 -11.18
N ALA A 246 -12.18 -8.73 -11.06
CA ALA A 246 -12.55 -9.74 -12.05
C ALA A 246 -14.07 -10.00 -12.04
N LEU A 247 -14.69 -10.15 -10.87
CA LEU A 247 -16.11 -10.37 -10.70
C LEU A 247 -16.93 -9.19 -11.23
N GLU A 248 -16.58 -7.95 -10.92
CA GLU A 248 -17.25 -6.74 -11.42
C GLU A 248 -17.13 -6.58 -12.94
N ALA A 249 -16.06 -7.14 -13.54
CA ALA A 249 -15.89 -7.22 -15.00
C ALA A 249 -16.70 -8.38 -15.64
N GLY A 250 -17.47 -9.15 -14.84
CA GLY A 250 -18.35 -10.23 -15.32
C GLY A 250 -17.69 -11.60 -15.37
N ALA A 251 -16.48 -11.77 -14.81
CA ALA A 251 -15.88 -13.10 -14.69
C ALA A 251 -16.68 -13.98 -13.70
N PRO A 252 -16.83 -15.28 -13.94
CA PRO A 252 -17.56 -16.20 -13.06
C PRO A 252 -16.68 -16.59 -11.86
N VAL A 253 -16.38 -15.61 -11.00
CA VAL A 253 -15.49 -15.76 -9.83
C VAL A 253 -16.31 -15.85 -8.55
N GLU A 254 -15.92 -16.77 -7.67
CA GLU A 254 -16.39 -16.89 -6.30
C GLU A 254 -15.19 -16.86 -5.36
N MET A 255 -15.26 -16.10 -4.25
CA MET A 255 -14.23 -16.10 -3.21
C MET A 255 -14.60 -17.01 -2.05
N VAL A 256 -13.64 -17.76 -1.57
CA VAL A 256 -13.72 -18.52 -0.33
C VAL A 256 -13.06 -17.71 0.79
N TRP A 257 -13.81 -17.48 1.89
CA TRP A 257 -13.35 -16.70 3.03
C TRP A 257 -12.63 -17.60 4.05
N ASP A 258 -11.58 -18.28 3.59
CA ASP A 258 -10.59 -19.00 4.39
C ASP A 258 -9.22 -18.54 3.93
N GLY A 259 -8.56 -17.69 4.74
CA GLY A 259 -7.33 -17.06 4.27
C GLY A 259 -6.66 -16.14 5.28
N LEU A 260 -5.87 -15.25 4.75
CA LEU A 260 -5.04 -14.31 5.51
C LEU A 260 -5.53 -12.88 5.27
N TYR A 261 -5.15 -11.96 6.14
CA TYR A 261 -5.29 -10.54 5.86
C TYR A 261 -4.07 -9.73 6.29
N SER A 262 -3.87 -8.63 5.59
CA SER A 262 -2.88 -7.61 5.93
C SER A 262 -3.47 -6.23 5.63
N VAL A 263 -2.66 -5.19 5.75
CA VAL A 263 -3.13 -3.80 5.69
C VAL A 263 -2.22 -2.98 4.80
N ASP A 264 -2.80 -2.24 3.86
CA ASP A 264 -2.09 -1.20 3.13
C ASP A 264 -2.10 0.11 3.92
N GLY A 265 -0.99 0.80 3.92
CA GLY A 265 -0.85 2.07 4.63
C GLY A 265 0.23 2.96 4.04
N TRP A 266 0.40 4.13 4.62
CA TRP A 266 1.32 5.16 4.18
C TRP A 266 2.52 5.29 5.11
N SER A 267 3.72 5.25 4.54
CA SER A 267 4.99 5.62 5.20
C SER A 267 5.59 6.85 4.54
N ILE A 268 6.04 7.82 5.33
CA ILE A 268 6.79 8.98 4.86
C ILE A 268 8.28 8.66 4.90
N HIS A 269 9.00 8.89 3.82
CA HIS A 269 10.44 8.64 3.76
C HIS A 269 11.21 9.65 4.61
N LYS A 270 12.13 9.14 5.41
CA LYS A 270 12.98 9.97 6.27
C LYS A 270 13.81 10.94 5.44
N GLY A 271 13.76 12.22 5.81
CA GLY A 271 14.56 13.26 5.16
C GLY A 271 13.96 13.83 3.87
N THR A 272 12.77 13.41 3.46
CA THR A 272 12.13 14.04 2.29
C THR A 272 12.07 15.55 2.43
N PRO A 273 12.42 16.32 1.36
CA PRO A 273 12.36 17.79 1.40
C PRO A 273 10.92 18.34 1.42
N ARG A 274 9.91 17.45 1.28
CA ARG A 274 8.48 17.80 1.23
C ARG A 274 7.73 17.34 2.49
N MET A 275 8.42 17.29 3.63
CA MET A 275 7.93 16.70 4.89
C MET A 275 6.57 17.25 5.32
N ASP A 276 6.43 18.59 5.38
CA ASP A 276 5.19 19.20 5.85
C ASP A 276 3.97 18.78 4.99
N ALA A 277 4.14 18.77 3.67
CA ALA A 277 3.09 18.36 2.73
C ALA A 277 2.81 16.83 2.80
N ALA A 278 3.85 16.02 3.05
CA ALA A 278 3.69 14.59 3.24
C ALA A 278 2.91 14.26 4.53
N GLN A 279 3.20 14.96 5.63
CA GLN A 279 2.45 14.84 6.88
C GLN A 279 0.98 15.27 6.70
N GLU A 280 0.75 16.38 5.98
CA GLU A 280 -0.60 16.85 5.68
C GLU A 280 -1.39 15.84 4.86
N PHE A 281 -0.76 15.19 3.85
CA PHE A 281 -1.38 14.15 3.06
C PHE A 281 -1.77 12.93 3.91
N VAL A 282 -0.86 12.46 4.78
CA VAL A 282 -1.17 11.29 5.62
C VAL A 282 -2.28 11.60 6.61
N ARG A 283 -2.30 12.81 7.21
CA ARG A 283 -3.43 13.26 8.04
C ARG A 283 -4.75 13.30 7.28
N PHE A 284 -4.72 13.74 6.02
CA PHE A 284 -5.90 13.71 5.15
C PHE A 284 -6.40 12.28 4.92
N CYS A 285 -5.49 11.34 4.65
CA CYS A 285 -5.81 9.92 4.44
C CYS A 285 -6.33 9.21 5.72
N ALA A 286 -6.08 9.77 6.89
CA ALA A 286 -6.59 9.24 8.16
C ALA A 286 -8.10 9.44 8.34
N ARG A 287 -8.72 10.34 7.59
CA ARG A 287 -10.16 10.67 7.71
C ARG A 287 -11.02 9.46 7.34
N PRO A 288 -12.00 9.08 8.18
CA PRO A 288 -12.90 7.97 7.90
C PRO A 288 -13.67 8.11 6.58
N GLU A 289 -14.08 9.35 6.22
CA GLU A 289 -14.79 9.64 4.97
C GLU A 289 -13.94 9.29 3.75
N GLN A 290 -12.64 9.57 3.80
CA GLN A 290 -11.73 9.28 2.70
C GLN A 290 -11.50 7.77 2.55
N GLN A 291 -11.33 7.06 3.65
CA GLN A 291 -11.24 5.60 3.66
C GLN A 291 -12.54 4.94 3.18
N ALA A 292 -13.69 5.51 3.52
CA ALA A 292 -14.98 5.05 3.00
C ALA A 292 -15.09 5.20 1.48
N ILE A 293 -14.65 6.35 0.92
CA ILE A 293 -14.61 6.54 -0.53
C ILE A 293 -13.71 5.48 -1.19
N TYR A 294 -12.57 5.16 -0.58
CA TYR A 294 -11.70 4.09 -1.08
C TYR A 294 -12.41 2.73 -1.07
N SER A 295 -12.95 2.32 0.08
CA SER A 295 -13.65 1.03 0.24
C SER A 295 -14.90 0.89 -0.64
N GLN A 296 -15.58 2.00 -0.98
CA GLN A 296 -16.67 1.98 -1.97
C GLN A 296 -16.21 1.63 -3.39
N ASN A 297 -14.94 1.89 -3.72
CA ASN A 297 -14.40 1.69 -5.07
C ASN A 297 -13.44 0.49 -5.17
N VAL A 298 -13.00 -0.06 -4.04
CA VAL A 298 -12.12 -1.24 -3.94
C VAL A 298 -12.67 -2.16 -2.85
N ALA A 299 -12.70 -3.46 -3.10
CA ALA A 299 -13.20 -4.43 -2.12
C ALA A 299 -12.16 -4.73 -1.02
N ASN A 300 -11.65 -3.67 -0.39
CA ASN A 300 -10.82 -3.70 0.81
C ASN A 300 -11.56 -2.98 1.94
N GLY A 301 -11.42 -3.48 3.16
CA GLY A 301 -12.04 -2.86 4.34
C GLY A 301 -11.29 -1.61 4.79
N PRO A 302 -11.96 -0.62 5.37
CA PRO A 302 -11.27 0.52 5.99
C PRO A 302 -10.56 0.09 7.28
N SER A 303 -9.48 0.77 7.64
CA SER A 303 -8.85 0.63 8.96
C SER A 303 -9.57 1.46 10.02
N ALA A 304 -10.10 2.61 9.66
CA ALA A 304 -10.93 3.45 10.53
C ALA A 304 -12.37 2.94 10.54
N MET A 305 -12.82 2.33 11.63
CA MET A 305 -14.14 1.68 11.71
C MET A 305 -15.31 2.66 11.51
N LYS A 306 -15.14 3.93 11.86
CA LYS A 306 -16.14 4.98 11.56
C LYS A 306 -16.40 5.18 10.06
N ALA A 307 -15.53 4.70 9.17
CA ALA A 307 -15.76 4.73 7.74
C ALA A 307 -17.00 3.94 7.33
N TYR A 308 -17.40 2.92 8.11
CA TYR A 308 -18.62 2.15 7.84
C TYR A 308 -19.90 2.98 7.87
N ASP A 309 -19.90 4.12 8.57
CA ASP A 309 -21.04 5.07 8.57
C ASP A 309 -21.30 5.68 7.17
N PHE A 310 -20.31 5.62 6.29
CA PHE A 310 -20.33 6.19 4.94
C PHE A 310 -20.30 5.13 3.82
N ILE A 311 -20.21 3.84 4.18
CA ILE A 311 -20.16 2.73 3.21
C ILE A 311 -21.55 2.13 3.06
N SER A 312 -21.99 1.87 1.80
CA SER A 312 -23.28 1.20 1.55
C SER A 312 -23.32 -0.19 2.18
N ALA A 313 -24.51 -0.59 2.66
CA ALA A 313 -24.70 -1.91 3.27
C ALA A 313 -24.35 -3.07 2.33
N GLU A 314 -24.54 -2.88 1.01
CA GLU A 314 -24.18 -3.89 0.02
C GLU A 314 -22.68 -4.02 -0.13
N ARG A 315 -21.97 -2.89 -0.22
CA ARG A 315 -20.50 -2.89 -0.28
C ARG A 315 -19.90 -3.44 1.02
N ALA A 316 -20.45 -3.07 2.18
CA ALA A 316 -19.95 -3.53 3.47
C ALA A 316 -19.88 -5.07 3.57
N LYS A 317 -20.85 -5.80 2.99
CA LYS A 317 -20.91 -7.27 3.03
C LYS A 317 -19.77 -7.97 2.30
N VAL A 318 -19.14 -7.30 1.34
CA VAL A 318 -18.09 -7.90 0.50
C VAL A 318 -16.68 -7.46 0.91
N LEU A 319 -16.56 -6.72 2.00
CA LEU A 319 -15.25 -6.28 2.52
C LEU A 319 -14.65 -7.34 3.45
N PRO A 320 -13.32 -7.48 3.48
CA PRO A 320 -12.63 -8.39 4.39
C PRO A 320 -12.99 -8.17 5.87
N THR A 321 -13.21 -6.91 6.26
CA THR A 321 -13.57 -6.53 7.64
C THR A 321 -15.06 -6.67 7.96
N ALA A 322 -15.88 -7.19 7.03
CA ALA A 322 -17.26 -7.54 7.34
C ALA A 322 -17.33 -8.65 8.40
N PRO A 323 -18.30 -8.61 9.36
CA PRO A 323 -18.33 -9.55 10.49
C PRO A 323 -18.37 -11.03 10.11
N GLU A 324 -18.96 -11.38 8.95
CA GLU A 324 -19.00 -12.77 8.48
C GLU A 324 -17.71 -13.18 7.78
N ASN A 325 -17.08 -12.27 7.02
CA ASN A 325 -15.89 -12.55 6.24
C ASN A 325 -14.64 -12.67 7.14
N VAL A 326 -14.51 -11.76 8.10
CA VAL A 326 -13.33 -11.71 8.98
C VAL A 326 -13.16 -12.96 9.86
N LYS A 327 -14.23 -13.73 10.08
CA LYS A 327 -14.20 -14.96 10.89
C LYS A 327 -13.30 -16.05 10.30
N GLY A 328 -13.15 -16.08 8.99
CA GLY A 328 -12.29 -17.04 8.27
C GLY A 328 -10.92 -16.44 7.89
N LEU A 329 -10.57 -15.26 8.39
CA LEU A 329 -9.33 -14.58 8.04
C LEU A 329 -8.39 -14.46 9.24
N TYR A 330 -7.09 -14.67 8.99
CA TYR A 330 -6.05 -14.65 9.99
C TYR A 330 -5.06 -13.54 9.69
N LEU A 331 -4.70 -12.74 10.71
CA LEU A 331 -3.74 -11.66 10.54
C LEU A 331 -2.34 -12.24 10.31
N MET A 332 -1.68 -11.76 9.27
CA MET A 332 -0.27 -12.06 9.02
C MET A 332 0.62 -11.40 10.05
N ASP A 333 1.60 -12.13 10.57
CA ASP A 333 2.55 -11.63 11.58
C ASP A 333 3.60 -10.72 10.93
N SER A 334 3.43 -9.42 11.14
CA SER A 334 4.32 -8.41 10.57
C SER A 334 5.71 -8.39 11.22
N ASP A 335 5.86 -8.81 12.47
CA ASP A 335 7.16 -8.90 13.13
C ASP A 335 7.94 -10.08 12.57
N TYR A 336 7.27 -11.22 12.36
CA TYR A 336 7.88 -12.38 11.70
C TYR A 336 8.35 -12.04 10.28
N TRP A 337 7.47 -11.49 9.45
CA TRP A 337 7.81 -11.15 8.07
C TRP A 337 8.81 -10.01 7.94
N GLY A 338 8.74 -9.03 8.82
CA GLY A 338 9.72 -7.96 8.90
C GLY A 338 11.15 -8.45 9.14
N ALA A 339 11.30 -9.55 9.91
CA ALA A 339 12.60 -10.14 10.21
C ALA A 339 13.06 -11.20 9.18
N ASN A 340 12.14 -11.89 8.51
CA ASN A 340 12.45 -13.11 7.77
C ASN A 340 12.19 -13.04 6.25
N TYR A 341 11.65 -11.92 5.73
CA TYR A 341 11.26 -11.84 4.33
C TYR A 341 12.43 -12.11 3.37
N ASP A 342 13.54 -11.41 3.53
CA ASP A 342 14.65 -11.48 2.57
C ASP A 342 15.25 -12.90 2.43
N PRO A 343 15.62 -13.59 3.52
CA PRO A 343 16.16 -14.96 3.40
C PRO A 343 15.12 -15.97 2.88
N LEU A 344 13.83 -15.77 3.21
CA LEU A 344 12.77 -16.65 2.71
C LEU A 344 12.47 -16.38 1.23
N ALA A 345 12.56 -15.15 0.77
CA ALA A 345 12.41 -14.81 -0.65
C ALA A 345 13.54 -15.40 -1.49
N GLU A 346 14.78 -15.35 -0.99
CA GLU A 346 15.93 -16.02 -1.64
C GLU A 346 15.69 -17.53 -1.74
N ARG A 347 15.39 -18.19 -0.62
CA ARG A 347 15.10 -19.62 -0.57
C ARG A 347 13.93 -20.02 -1.49
N PHE A 348 12.86 -19.22 -1.53
CA PHE A 348 11.70 -19.48 -2.37
C PHE A 348 12.04 -19.39 -3.86
N ASN A 349 12.85 -18.40 -4.26
CA ASN A 349 13.31 -18.26 -5.64
C ASN A 349 14.22 -19.43 -6.04
N GLU A 350 15.13 -19.86 -5.17
CA GLU A 350 15.97 -21.03 -5.41
C GLU A 350 15.11 -22.31 -5.57
N TRP A 351 14.13 -22.50 -4.68
CA TRP A 351 13.21 -23.61 -4.72
C TRP A 351 12.42 -23.67 -6.04
N LEU A 352 11.95 -22.53 -6.55
CA LEU A 352 11.25 -22.44 -7.85
C LEU A 352 12.15 -22.82 -9.02
N LEU A 353 13.47 -22.56 -8.92
CA LEU A 353 14.42 -22.88 -10.00
C LEU A 353 14.83 -24.36 -10.00
N MET A 354 14.68 -25.06 -8.89
CA MET A 354 15.06 -26.49 -8.77
C MET A 354 13.96 -27.46 -9.27
N GLY A 355 12.81 -26.97 -9.64
CA GLY A 355 11.69 -27.72 -10.22
C GLY A 355 11.42 -27.26 -11.61
#